data_021622c42dc75a8e7a1ce2c9d853ddda
#
_entry.id   021622c42dc75a8e7a1ce2c9d853ddda
#
_cell.length_a   1.000
_cell.length_b   1.000
_cell.length_c   1.000
_cell.angle_alpha   90.00
_cell.angle_beta   90.00
_cell.angle_gamma   90.00
#
_symmetry.space_group_name_H-M   'P 1'
#
loop_
_entity.id
_entity.type
_entity.pdbx_description
1 polymer ?
#
loop_
_entity_poly.entity_id
_entity_poly.type
_entity_poly.pdbx_seq_one_letter_code
_entity_poly.pdbx_strand_id
1 'polypeptide(L)'
;MKKLLALAVAGTMAVSLAACGSSASSAPASSEATSEAATSAAESAAESVTETTQGGKVGVCIYKFDDAFMTTYRNALQEILEGKGYEVTIVDGNNDQAKQNEQINTFITQGVDALIINPVMTSAADQIISTVKDADVPTVLINREPTADQMSAYDKLVYVGCDAAQSGTFQGELILDTENKGDINGDGKVSYIMIQGDPENIDAQLRTEYSVKALTDAGVEVEQLDLQRGDWDRNKGQEICQNDLAKYGDQIEVVFCNNDDMAIGALQA
;
A
#
# COMPACT_ATOMS: atom_id res chain seq x y z
N MET A 1 -1.48 24.42 45.66
CA MET A 1 -2.73 25.21 45.86
C MET A 1 -2.83 26.25 44.78
N LYS A 2 -3.90 26.21 43.99
CA LYS A 2 -4.56 27.12 43.04
C LYS A 2 -4.84 26.32 41.74
N LYS A 3 -5.97 25.77 41.63
CA LYS A 3 -7.37 26.11 41.24
C LYS A 3 -7.55 26.13 39.75
N LEU A 4 -8.34 25.12 39.34
CA LEU A 4 -9.07 24.94 38.09
C LEU A 4 -9.73 26.20 37.52
N LEU A 5 -9.83 26.30 36.21
CA LEU A 5 -10.98 26.91 35.54
C LEU A 5 -11.32 26.12 34.26
N ALA A 6 -12.45 25.45 34.31
CA ALA A 6 -13.13 24.87 33.17
C ALA A 6 -13.98 25.96 32.50
N LEU A 7 -13.97 26.04 31.18
CA LEU A 7 -14.97 26.81 30.43
C LEU A 7 -15.60 25.92 29.37
N ALA A 8 -16.87 25.55 29.65
CA ALA A 8 -17.78 24.94 28.71
C ALA A 8 -18.46 26.04 27.91
N VAL A 9 -18.48 25.93 26.59
CA VAL A 9 -19.39 26.70 25.73
C VAL A 9 -20.21 25.72 24.89
N ALA A 10 -21.48 25.59 25.26
CA ALA A 10 -22.53 24.99 24.50
C ALA A 10 -23.10 26.06 23.54
N GLY A 11 -23.17 25.76 22.27
CA GLY A 11 -23.83 26.58 21.26
C GLY A 11 -24.72 25.73 20.38
N THR A 12 -26.00 25.74 20.73
CA THR A 12 -27.11 25.25 19.92
C THR A 12 -27.39 26.22 18.79
N MET A 13 -27.57 25.76 17.55
CA MET A 13 -28.32 26.49 16.57
C MET A 13 -29.24 25.60 15.73
N ALA A 14 -30.42 26.12 15.62
CA ALA A 14 -31.67 25.51 15.18
C ALA A 14 -31.82 25.44 13.64
N VAL A 15 -32.66 24.53 13.28
CA VAL A 15 -33.27 24.23 11.99
C VAL A 15 -34.04 25.45 11.43
N SER A 16 -33.99 25.65 10.11
CA SER A 16 -35.07 26.29 9.36
C SER A 16 -35.29 25.62 8.01
N LEU A 17 -36.39 24.90 7.92
CA LEU A 17 -37.07 24.52 6.67
C LEU A 17 -37.76 25.76 6.09
N ALA A 18 -37.69 25.91 4.77
CA ALA A 18 -38.72 26.63 4.02
C ALA A 18 -38.94 25.95 2.67
N ALA A 19 -40.18 25.58 2.46
CA ALA A 19 -40.75 24.92 1.30
C ALA A 19 -41.44 25.96 0.41
N CYS A 20 -41.93 25.48 -0.77
CA CYS A 20 -42.89 26.06 -1.74
C CYS A 20 -42.27 26.99 -2.80
N GLY A 21 -42.61 26.89 -4.08
CA GLY A 21 -43.79 26.35 -4.71
C GLY A 21 -43.77 26.48 -6.23
N SER A 22 -44.70 25.82 -6.83
CA SER A 22 -45.09 25.60 -8.22
C SER A 22 -45.37 26.82 -9.08
N SER A 23 -45.26 26.64 -10.42
CA SER A 23 -46.24 26.98 -11.48
C SER A 23 -45.54 26.89 -12.85
N ALA A 24 -45.79 26.01 -13.74
CA ALA A 24 -46.86 25.73 -14.68
C ALA A 24 -47.02 26.74 -15.85
N SER A 25 -47.14 26.14 -17.06
CA SER A 25 -47.75 26.64 -18.30
C SER A 25 -46.83 27.38 -19.28
N SER A 26 -46.72 27.11 -20.58
CA SER A 26 -47.68 26.57 -21.57
C SER A 26 -46.93 26.37 -22.90
N ALA A 27 -47.35 25.40 -23.69
CA ALA A 27 -47.08 25.29 -25.13
C ALA A 27 -48.03 26.24 -25.92
N PRO A 28 -47.88 26.48 -27.23
CA PRO A 28 -48.22 25.53 -28.28
C PRO A 28 -47.38 25.65 -29.59
N ALA A 29 -47.21 24.55 -30.30
CA ALA A 29 -47.86 24.05 -31.51
C ALA A 29 -47.40 24.53 -32.90
N SER A 30 -47.18 23.50 -33.73
CA SER A 30 -47.46 23.39 -35.18
C SER A 30 -46.38 23.86 -36.17
N SER A 31 -45.91 23.09 -37.11
CA SER A 31 -46.60 22.46 -38.24
C SER A 31 -45.71 21.55 -39.07
N GLU A 32 -46.27 20.50 -39.54
CA GLU A 32 -46.07 19.57 -40.63
C GLU A 32 -45.18 19.97 -41.81
N ALA A 33 -44.44 18.99 -42.33
CA ALA A 33 -44.59 18.53 -43.70
C ALA A 33 -43.76 17.29 -44.02
N THR A 34 -44.47 16.27 -44.38
CA THR A 34 -44.22 15.04 -45.13
C THR A 34 -43.13 15.05 -46.18
N SER A 35 -42.35 13.95 -46.30
CA SER A 35 -42.25 13.19 -47.53
C SER A 35 -41.58 11.80 -47.33
N GLU A 36 -42.24 10.81 -47.90
CA GLU A 36 -41.92 9.38 -47.97
C GLU A 36 -40.67 9.06 -48.80
N ALA A 37 -39.99 7.98 -48.49
CA ALA A 37 -39.80 6.75 -49.27
C ALA A 37 -38.68 5.89 -48.70
N ALA A 38 -39.00 4.80 -48.12
CA ALA A 38 -38.97 3.42 -48.60
C ALA A 38 -37.59 2.71 -48.57
N THR A 39 -37.62 1.60 -47.83
CA THR A 39 -36.99 0.30 -48.01
C THR A 39 -35.51 0.12 -47.75
N SER A 40 -35.11 -0.61 -46.76
CA SER A 40 -34.85 -2.04 -46.79
C SER A 40 -34.27 -2.54 -45.48
N ALA A 41 -34.82 -3.63 -44.98
CA ALA A 41 -34.43 -4.37 -43.81
C ALA A 41 -32.98 -4.81 -43.79
N ALA A 42 -32.34 -4.67 -42.66
CA ALA A 42 -31.41 -5.65 -42.11
C ALA A 42 -31.49 -5.48 -40.58
N GLU A 43 -32.41 -6.21 -40.02
CA GLU A 43 -32.47 -6.55 -38.60
C GLU A 43 -31.20 -7.37 -38.29
N SER A 44 -30.17 -6.73 -37.74
CA SER A 44 -29.12 -7.38 -36.98
C SER A 44 -29.36 -7.09 -35.54
N ALA A 45 -30.04 -8.01 -34.89
CA ALA A 45 -30.11 -8.10 -33.45
C ALA A 45 -28.65 -8.22 -32.92
N ALA A 46 -28.09 -7.10 -32.54
CA ALA A 46 -27.00 -7.10 -31.60
C ALA A 46 -27.61 -7.43 -30.23
N GLU A 47 -27.76 -8.72 -29.95
CA GLU A 47 -27.83 -9.18 -28.57
C GLU A 47 -26.59 -8.65 -27.87
N SER A 48 -26.76 -7.58 -27.11
CA SER A 48 -25.85 -7.19 -26.04
C SER A 48 -25.91 -8.32 -25.02
N VAL A 49 -25.11 -9.34 -25.22
CA VAL A 49 -24.73 -10.28 -24.16
C VAL A 49 -23.90 -9.45 -23.20
N THR A 50 -24.54 -8.87 -22.22
CA THR A 50 -23.89 -8.55 -20.94
C THR A 50 -23.53 -9.93 -20.35
N GLU A 51 -22.39 -10.49 -20.75
CA GLU A 51 -21.72 -11.45 -19.91
C GLU A 51 -21.42 -10.71 -18.60
N THR A 52 -22.29 -10.86 -17.63
CA THR A 52 -21.91 -10.79 -16.24
C THR A 52 -20.95 -11.97 -16.03
N THR A 53 -19.68 -11.75 -16.32
CA THR A 53 -18.61 -12.62 -15.83
C THR A 53 -18.71 -12.52 -14.32
N GLN A 54 -19.42 -13.50 -13.73
CA GLN A 54 -19.37 -13.69 -12.29
C GLN A 54 -17.90 -14.03 -12.00
N GLY A 55 -17.18 -13.07 -11.45
CA GLY A 55 -15.80 -13.26 -11.04
C GLY A 55 -15.73 -14.43 -10.06
N GLY A 56 -14.63 -15.17 -10.10
CA GLY A 56 -14.42 -16.28 -9.17
C GLY A 56 -14.20 -15.79 -7.73
N LYS A 57 -13.91 -16.72 -6.84
CA LYS A 57 -13.58 -16.44 -5.43
C LYS A 57 -12.08 -16.21 -5.29
N VAL A 58 -11.70 -15.10 -4.65
CA VAL A 58 -10.30 -14.74 -4.40
C VAL A 58 -10.04 -14.67 -2.90
N GLY A 59 -9.10 -15.48 -2.44
CA GLY A 59 -8.57 -15.41 -1.08
C GLY A 59 -7.35 -14.49 -1.03
N VAL A 60 -7.33 -13.56 -0.08
CA VAL A 60 -6.21 -12.61 0.09
C VAL A 60 -5.64 -12.73 1.50
N CYS A 61 -4.34 -13.05 1.60
CA CYS A 61 -3.61 -13.12 2.86
C CYS A 61 -2.64 -11.94 2.96
N ILE A 62 -2.88 -11.01 3.88
CA ILE A 62 -2.01 -9.88 4.16
C ILE A 62 -1.17 -10.18 5.42
N TYR A 63 0.12 -9.86 5.41
CA TYR A 63 1.02 -10.19 6.51
C TYR A 63 0.60 -9.56 7.84
N LYS A 64 0.12 -8.32 7.83
CA LYS A 64 -0.53 -7.63 8.96
C LYS A 64 -1.44 -6.50 8.48
N PHE A 65 -2.47 -6.15 9.27
CA PHE A 65 -3.43 -5.12 8.91
C PHE A 65 -3.07 -3.72 9.42
N ASP A 66 -2.27 -3.62 10.45
CA ASP A 66 -1.89 -2.36 11.13
C ASP A 66 -0.71 -1.62 10.49
N ASP A 67 -0.38 -1.96 9.23
CA ASP A 67 0.58 -1.27 8.38
C ASP A 67 -0.15 -0.23 7.51
N ALA A 68 0.32 1.03 7.50
CA ALA A 68 -0.35 2.12 6.78
C ALA A 68 -0.38 1.89 5.27
N PHE A 69 0.75 1.48 4.68
CA PHE A 69 0.84 1.16 3.25
C PHE A 69 -0.06 -0.02 2.89
N MET A 70 0.05 -1.13 3.65
CA MET A 70 -0.77 -2.31 3.38
C MET A 70 -2.25 -2.09 3.64
N THR A 71 -2.63 -1.15 4.50
CA THR A 71 -4.02 -0.74 4.67
C THR A 71 -4.57 -0.08 3.39
N THR A 72 -3.81 0.84 2.81
CA THR A 72 -4.17 1.47 1.54
C THR A 72 -4.21 0.45 0.40
N TYR A 73 -3.19 -0.41 0.33
CA TYR A 73 -3.07 -1.44 -0.70
C TYR A 73 -4.25 -2.42 -0.67
N ARG A 74 -4.58 -2.99 0.51
CA ARG A 74 -5.69 -3.96 0.62
C ARG A 74 -7.04 -3.35 0.31
N ASN A 75 -7.28 -2.08 0.71
CA ASN A 75 -8.54 -1.40 0.42
C ASN A 75 -8.70 -1.19 -1.09
N ALA A 76 -7.65 -0.72 -1.77
CA ALA A 76 -7.66 -0.58 -3.22
C ALA A 76 -7.81 -1.93 -3.93
N LEU A 77 -7.13 -2.98 -3.44
CA LEU A 77 -7.22 -4.33 -3.99
C LEU A 77 -8.65 -4.88 -3.88
N GLN A 78 -9.30 -4.71 -2.72
CA GLN A 78 -10.67 -5.11 -2.50
C GLN A 78 -11.62 -4.39 -3.45
N GLU A 79 -11.55 -3.05 -3.49
CA GLU A 79 -12.39 -2.22 -4.36
C GLU A 79 -12.27 -2.63 -5.84
N ILE A 80 -11.04 -2.81 -6.33
CA ILE A 80 -10.78 -3.17 -7.72
C ILE A 80 -11.31 -4.56 -8.05
N LEU A 81 -11.08 -5.55 -7.20
CA LEU A 81 -11.51 -6.93 -7.45
C LEU A 81 -13.03 -7.07 -7.35
N GLU A 82 -13.67 -6.49 -6.33
CA GLU A 82 -15.12 -6.48 -6.19
C GLU A 82 -15.77 -5.70 -7.35
N GLY A 83 -15.17 -4.59 -7.78
CA GLY A 83 -15.63 -3.82 -8.95
C GLY A 83 -15.53 -4.60 -10.27
N LYS A 84 -14.69 -5.63 -10.33
CA LYS A 84 -14.57 -6.59 -11.44
C LYS A 84 -15.49 -7.81 -11.28
N GLY A 85 -16.28 -7.88 -10.20
CA GLY A 85 -17.25 -8.93 -9.93
C GLY A 85 -16.68 -10.15 -9.20
N TYR A 86 -15.46 -10.10 -8.65
CA TYR A 86 -14.91 -11.18 -7.82
C TYR A 86 -15.52 -11.16 -6.41
N GLU A 87 -15.70 -12.34 -5.83
CA GLU A 87 -15.98 -12.52 -4.41
C GLU A 87 -14.64 -12.53 -3.65
N VAL A 88 -14.36 -11.49 -2.85
CA VAL A 88 -13.06 -11.29 -2.22
C VAL A 88 -13.15 -11.52 -0.71
N THR A 89 -12.26 -12.35 -0.18
CA THR A 89 -12.09 -12.51 1.25
C THR A 89 -10.66 -12.17 1.64
N ILE A 90 -10.47 -11.16 2.48
CA ILE A 90 -9.15 -10.69 2.94
C ILE A 90 -8.97 -11.04 4.40
N VAL A 91 -7.84 -11.66 4.73
CA VAL A 91 -7.50 -12.09 6.10
C VAL A 91 -6.17 -11.50 6.57
N ASP A 92 -6.09 -11.29 7.89
CA ASP A 92 -4.92 -10.77 8.59
C ASP A 92 -4.02 -11.90 9.08
N GLY A 93 -2.79 -11.96 8.55
CA GLY A 93 -1.74 -12.86 9.05
C GLY A 93 -1.26 -12.50 10.45
N ASN A 94 -1.52 -11.27 10.91
CA ASN A 94 -1.12 -10.77 12.23
C ASN A 94 0.37 -10.95 12.52
N ASN A 95 1.19 -10.82 11.49
CA ASN A 95 2.65 -11.04 11.53
C ASN A 95 3.04 -12.44 12.05
N ASP A 96 2.18 -13.43 11.85
CA ASP A 96 2.36 -14.83 12.25
C ASP A 96 2.30 -15.75 11.03
N GLN A 97 3.44 -16.32 10.65
CA GLN A 97 3.53 -17.18 9.47
C GLN A 97 2.78 -18.50 9.63
N ALA A 98 2.70 -19.04 10.84
CA ALA A 98 1.94 -20.28 11.08
C ALA A 98 0.45 -20.03 10.87
N LYS A 99 -0.08 -18.93 11.41
CA LYS A 99 -1.46 -18.47 11.16
C LYS A 99 -1.72 -18.26 9.67
N GLN A 100 -0.80 -17.62 8.95
CA GLN A 100 -0.96 -17.40 7.52
C GLN A 100 -1.01 -18.74 6.74
N ASN A 101 -0.19 -19.70 7.09
CA ASN A 101 -0.22 -21.03 6.46
C ASN A 101 -1.58 -21.74 6.68
N GLU A 102 -2.17 -21.60 7.88
CA GLU A 102 -3.52 -22.12 8.16
C GLU A 102 -4.60 -21.39 7.32
N GLN A 103 -4.48 -20.09 7.13
CA GLN A 103 -5.38 -19.28 6.30
C GLN A 103 -5.31 -19.69 4.82
N ILE A 104 -4.10 -19.92 4.29
CA ILE A 104 -3.89 -20.40 2.91
C ILE A 104 -4.56 -21.77 2.74
N ASN A 105 -4.33 -22.71 3.65
CA ASN A 105 -4.97 -24.03 3.61
C ASN A 105 -6.50 -23.95 3.72
N THR A 106 -7.01 -23.00 4.50
CA THR A 106 -8.45 -22.76 4.62
C THR A 106 -9.03 -22.29 3.30
N PHE A 107 -8.42 -21.33 2.61
CA PHE A 107 -8.87 -20.88 1.30
C PHE A 107 -8.83 -22.00 0.25
N ILE A 108 -7.76 -22.80 0.22
CA ILE A 108 -7.66 -23.97 -0.65
C ILE A 108 -8.82 -24.93 -0.40
N THR A 109 -9.12 -25.23 0.87
CA THR A 109 -10.22 -26.12 1.25
C THR A 109 -11.60 -25.55 0.88
N GLN A 110 -11.75 -24.22 0.92
CA GLN A 110 -12.97 -23.51 0.50
C GLN A 110 -13.13 -23.45 -1.03
N GLY A 111 -12.12 -23.89 -1.78
CA GLY A 111 -12.17 -23.92 -3.24
C GLY A 111 -12.15 -22.53 -3.86
N VAL A 112 -11.23 -21.64 -3.43
CA VAL A 112 -11.00 -20.36 -4.10
C VAL A 112 -10.40 -20.58 -5.47
N ASP A 113 -10.73 -19.71 -6.42
CA ASP A 113 -10.24 -19.77 -7.79
C ASP A 113 -8.83 -19.18 -7.94
N ALA A 114 -8.45 -18.30 -7.02
CA ALA A 114 -7.11 -17.71 -6.96
C ALA A 114 -6.75 -17.24 -5.54
N LEU A 115 -5.45 -17.14 -5.29
CA LEU A 115 -4.89 -16.57 -4.06
C LEU A 115 -4.05 -15.32 -4.37
N ILE A 116 -4.12 -14.33 -3.48
CA ILE A 116 -3.17 -13.22 -3.43
C ILE A 116 -2.53 -13.24 -2.04
N ILE A 117 -1.22 -13.39 -1.99
CA ILE A 117 -0.51 -13.61 -0.73
C ILE A 117 0.62 -12.60 -0.58
N ASN A 118 0.56 -11.84 0.50
CA ASN A 118 1.69 -11.09 1.03
C ASN A 118 2.34 -11.93 2.14
N PRO A 119 3.45 -12.63 1.91
CA PRO A 119 4.06 -13.51 2.89
C PRO A 119 4.42 -12.77 4.18
N VAL A 120 4.23 -13.39 5.34
CA VAL A 120 4.72 -12.85 6.62
C VAL A 120 6.24 -12.88 6.65
N MET A 121 6.84 -13.98 6.20
CA MET A 121 8.30 -14.16 6.13
C MET A 121 8.71 -14.49 4.71
N THR A 122 9.75 -13.81 4.20
CA THR A 122 10.30 -14.12 2.87
C THR A 122 10.84 -15.55 2.81
N SER A 123 11.42 -16.05 3.91
CA SER A 123 11.89 -17.44 4.03
C SER A 123 10.79 -18.50 3.95
N ALA A 124 9.51 -18.13 4.08
CA ALA A 124 8.39 -19.07 3.94
C ALA A 124 7.94 -19.27 2.48
N ALA A 125 8.53 -18.56 1.52
CA ALA A 125 8.10 -18.58 0.13
C ALA A 125 8.09 -20.00 -0.47
N ASP A 126 9.12 -20.82 -0.22
CA ASP A 126 9.19 -22.20 -0.72
C ASP A 126 8.00 -23.05 -0.25
N GLN A 127 7.64 -22.95 1.04
CA GLN A 127 6.52 -23.68 1.60
C GLN A 127 5.20 -23.19 1.03
N ILE A 128 5.00 -21.88 0.92
CA ILE A 128 3.80 -21.27 0.35
C ILE A 128 3.63 -21.75 -1.10
N ILE A 129 4.68 -21.66 -1.91
CA ILE A 129 4.68 -22.04 -3.32
C ILE A 129 4.39 -23.53 -3.48
N SER A 130 5.01 -24.40 -2.67
CA SER A 130 4.70 -25.83 -2.69
C SER A 130 3.23 -26.10 -2.36
N THR A 131 2.70 -25.43 -1.33
CA THR A 131 1.31 -25.63 -0.91
C THR A 131 0.30 -25.24 -2.00
N VAL A 132 0.49 -24.07 -2.66
CA VAL A 132 -0.45 -23.62 -3.69
C VAL A 132 -0.29 -24.39 -4.99
N LYS A 133 0.93 -24.85 -5.31
CA LYS A 133 1.22 -25.73 -6.44
C LYS A 133 0.57 -27.09 -6.29
N ASP A 134 0.69 -27.73 -5.13
CA ASP A 134 0.11 -29.04 -4.84
C ASP A 134 -1.43 -29.00 -4.93
N ALA A 135 -2.02 -27.86 -4.62
CA ALA A 135 -3.45 -27.60 -4.76
C ALA A 135 -3.87 -27.10 -6.16
N ASP A 136 -2.92 -26.85 -7.04
CA ASP A 136 -3.11 -26.29 -8.40
C ASP A 136 -3.85 -24.94 -8.42
N VAL A 137 -3.69 -24.10 -7.37
CA VAL A 137 -4.36 -22.80 -7.24
C VAL A 137 -3.48 -21.67 -7.80
N PRO A 138 -3.94 -20.94 -8.83
CA PRO A 138 -3.25 -19.75 -9.33
C PRO A 138 -3.00 -18.75 -8.22
N THR A 139 -1.77 -18.24 -8.12
CA THR A 139 -1.38 -17.42 -6.98
C THR A 139 -0.57 -16.20 -7.41
N VAL A 140 -0.90 -15.05 -6.84
CA VAL A 140 -0.12 -13.81 -6.94
C VAL A 140 0.57 -13.56 -5.61
N LEU A 141 1.89 -13.57 -5.59
CA LEU A 141 2.67 -13.07 -4.46
C LEU A 141 2.81 -11.56 -4.58
N ILE A 142 2.70 -10.85 -3.48
CA ILE A 142 2.74 -9.38 -3.47
C ILE A 142 3.71 -8.84 -2.42
N ASN A 143 4.28 -7.66 -2.67
CA ASN A 143 5.08 -6.86 -1.75
C ASN A 143 6.42 -7.50 -1.36
N ARG A 144 6.48 -8.73 -0.89
CA ARG A 144 7.71 -9.43 -0.53
C ARG A 144 8.16 -10.32 -1.67
N GLU A 145 9.25 -9.93 -2.31
CA GLU A 145 9.74 -10.57 -3.54
C GLU A 145 10.36 -11.94 -3.25
N PRO A 146 9.86 -13.01 -3.91
CA PRO A 146 10.56 -14.30 -3.91
C PRO A 146 11.75 -14.28 -4.87
N THR A 147 12.66 -15.21 -4.71
CA THR A 147 13.78 -15.37 -5.64
C THR A 147 13.31 -15.85 -7.01
N ALA A 148 14.13 -15.62 -8.05
CA ALA A 148 13.83 -16.09 -9.41
C ALA A 148 13.64 -17.61 -9.49
N ASP A 149 14.43 -18.38 -8.70
CA ASP A 149 14.31 -19.82 -8.62
C ASP A 149 12.96 -20.25 -8.02
N GLN A 150 12.52 -19.56 -6.96
CA GLN A 150 11.21 -19.78 -6.34
C GLN A 150 10.08 -19.48 -7.30
N MET A 151 10.16 -18.38 -8.05
CA MET A 151 9.15 -18.01 -9.06
C MET A 151 9.06 -19.05 -10.19
N SER A 152 10.15 -19.68 -10.57
CA SER A 152 10.17 -20.71 -11.62
C SER A 152 9.59 -22.06 -11.19
N ALA A 153 9.34 -22.26 -9.90
CA ALA A 153 8.88 -23.53 -9.35
C ALA A 153 7.42 -23.85 -9.67
N TYR A 154 6.61 -22.85 -10.04
CA TYR A 154 5.18 -23.01 -10.34
C TYR A 154 4.75 -22.06 -11.48
N ASP A 155 4.18 -22.60 -12.55
CA ASP A 155 3.82 -21.87 -13.77
C ASP A 155 2.57 -20.98 -13.62
N LYS A 156 1.75 -21.18 -12.58
CA LYS A 156 0.60 -20.32 -12.24
C LYS A 156 0.93 -19.34 -11.11
N LEU A 157 2.20 -19.04 -10.90
CA LEU A 157 2.68 -18.08 -9.91
C LEU A 157 3.10 -16.79 -10.59
N VAL A 158 2.66 -15.65 -10.05
CA VAL A 158 3.06 -14.31 -10.47
C VAL A 158 3.47 -13.50 -9.25
N TYR A 159 4.44 -12.62 -9.40
CA TYR A 159 4.80 -11.63 -8.38
C TYR A 159 4.44 -10.22 -8.85
N VAL A 160 3.89 -9.43 -7.93
CA VAL A 160 3.63 -8.01 -8.12
C VAL A 160 4.23 -7.23 -6.96
N GLY A 161 5.21 -6.42 -7.26
CA GLY A 161 5.92 -5.59 -6.29
C GLY A 161 6.48 -4.32 -6.93
N CYS A 162 7.36 -3.64 -6.20
CA CYS A 162 8.08 -2.46 -6.68
C CYS A 162 9.56 -2.80 -6.90
N ASP A 163 10.26 -1.92 -7.61
CA ASP A 163 11.72 -1.89 -7.60
C ASP A 163 12.19 -1.21 -6.32
N ALA A 164 12.65 -2.01 -5.37
CA ALA A 164 13.06 -1.51 -4.07
C ALA A 164 14.36 -0.69 -4.12
N ALA A 165 15.24 -0.98 -5.08
CA ALA A 165 16.44 -0.16 -5.33
C ALA A 165 16.06 1.25 -5.82
N GLN A 166 15.07 1.35 -6.72
CA GLN A 166 14.52 2.62 -7.15
C GLN A 166 13.90 3.39 -5.98
N SER A 167 13.14 2.69 -5.11
CA SER A 167 12.55 3.31 -3.91
C SER A 167 13.61 3.91 -2.98
N GLY A 168 14.72 3.19 -2.76
CA GLY A 168 15.86 3.72 -2.01
C GLY A 168 16.49 4.92 -2.70
N THR A 169 16.75 4.82 -4.00
CA THR A 169 17.32 5.93 -4.78
C THR A 169 16.48 7.21 -4.65
N PHE A 170 15.17 7.12 -4.77
CA PHE A 170 14.29 8.29 -4.60
C PHE A 170 14.39 8.92 -3.21
N GLN A 171 14.57 8.14 -2.14
CA GLN A 171 14.80 8.70 -0.81
C GLN A 171 16.09 9.53 -0.76
N GLY A 172 17.18 9.03 -1.34
CA GLY A 172 18.43 9.79 -1.42
C GLY A 172 18.32 11.03 -2.32
N GLU A 173 17.61 10.95 -3.45
CA GLU A 173 17.34 12.08 -4.34
C GLU A 173 16.57 13.19 -3.62
N LEU A 174 15.57 12.86 -2.78
CA LEU A 174 14.87 13.83 -1.97
C LEU A 174 15.82 14.62 -1.05
N ILE A 175 16.83 13.96 -0.49
CA ILE A 175 17.85 14.65 0.31
C ILE A 175 18.74 15.54 -0.55
N LEU A 176 19.15 15.04 -1.73
CA LEU A 176 19.95 15.82 -2.69
C LEU A 176 19.23 17.07 -3.21
N ASP A 177 17.90 17.07 -3.23
CA ASP A 177 17.08 18.21 -3.64
C ASP A 177 16.93 19.28 -2.55
N THR A 178 17.39 19.02 -1.31
CA THR A 178 17.44 20.05 -0.27
C THR A 178 18.55 21.06 -0.54
N GLU A 179 18.43 22.28 0.02
CA GLU A 179 19.36 23.40 -0.23
C GLU A 179 20.83 23.02 0.01
N ASN A 180 21.10 22.26 1.07
CA ASN A 180 22.45 21.84 1.45
C ASN A 180 22.73 20.35 1.16
N LYS A 181 21.85 19.68 0.37
CA LYS A 181 21.95 18.25 0.06
C LYS A 181 22.03 17.36 1.31
N GLY A 182 21.37 17.77 2.39
CA GLY A 182 21.34 17.07 3.67
C GLY A 182 22.42 17.48 4.68
N ASP A 183 23.47 18.19 4.28
CA ASP A 183 24.50 18.76 5.18
C ASP A 183 23.95 20.01 5.87
N ILE A 184 23.27 19.83 6.99
CA ILE A 184 22.58 20.92 7.73
C ILE A 184 23.55 21.77 8.53
N ASN A 185 24.57 21.13 9.10
CA ASN A 185 25.56 21.80 9.98
C ASN A 185 26.72 22.44 9.20
N GLY A 186 26.90 22.12 7.90
CA GLY A 186 27.91 22.70 7.02
C GLY A 186 29.32 22.13 7.23
N ASP A 187 29.45 20.91 7.78
CA ASP A 187 30.76 20.29 8.03
C ASP A 187 31.33 19.52 6.83
N GLY A 188 30.55 19.42 5.75
CA GLY A 188 30.94 18.82 4.48
C GLY A 188 30.50 17.35 4.32
N LYS A 189 29.75 16.81 5.24
CA LYS A 189 29.20 15.45 5.20
C LYS A 189 27.74 15.43 5.68
N VAL A 190 27.03 14.35 5.38
CA VAL A 190 25.68 14.10 5.87
C VAL A 190 25.71 12.98 6.92
N SER A 191 25.44 13.33 8.17
CA SER A 191 25.39 12.40 9.27
C SER A 191 23.95 11.88 9.44
N TYR A 192 23.79 10.54 9.38
CA TYR A 192 22.43 9.96 9.34
C TYR A 192 22.26 8.78 10.29
N ILE A 193 21.00 8.53 10.65
CA ILE A 193 20.54 7.28 11.25
C ILE A 193 19.66 6.54 10.26
N MET A 194 19.67 5.20 10.32
CA MET A 194 18.89 4.33 9.47
C MET A 194 17.96 3.45 10.31
N ILE A 195 16.65 3.57 10.08
CA ILE A 195 15.62 2.71 10.65
C ILE A 195 15.21 1.70 9.59
N GLN A 196 15.82 0.51 9.66
CA GLN A 196 15.66 -0.54 8.68
C GLN A 196 14.41 -1.37 8.97
N GLY A 197 13.75 -1.86 7.93
CA GLY A 197 12.69 -2.86 8.04
C GLY A 197 13.23 -4.22 8.54
N ASP A 198 12.61 -5.30 8.10
CA ASP A 198 13.14 -6.64 8.36
C ASP A 198 14.38 -6.88 7.48
N PRO A 199 15.59 -7.07 8.06
CA PRO A 199 16.82 -7.24 7.29
C PRO A 199 16.87 -8.53 6.45
N GLU A 200 15.98 -9.51 6.71
CA GLU A 200 15.83 -10.68 5.85
C GLU A 200 15.02 -10.39 4.57
N ASN A 201 14.30 -9.27 4.53
CA ASN A 201 13.55 -8.84 3.37
C ASN A 201 14.46 -8.06 2.41
N ILE A 202 14.49 -8.49 1.14
CA ILE A 202 15.29 -7.84 0.10
C ILE A 202 14.92 -6.36 -0.09
N ASP A 203 13.64 -5.99 0.07
CA ASP A 203 13.21 -4.60 0.01
C ASP A 203 13.88 -3.72 1.07
N ALA A 204 14.03 -4.25 2.30
CA ALA A 204 14.72 -3.51 3.36
C ALA A 204 16.20 -3.33 3.05
N GLN A 205 16.85 -4.38 2.52
CA GLN A 205 18.26 -4.31 2.14
C GLN A 205 18.49 -3.28 1.03
N LEU A 206 17.73 -3.36 -0.05
CA LEU A 206 17.88 -2.47 -1.20
C LEU A 206 17.50 -1.02 -0.87
N ARG A 207 16.42 -0.78 -0.13
CA ARG A 207 16.07 0.59 0.31
C ARG A 207 17.15 1.18 1.21
N THR A 208 17.71 0.39 2.13
CA THR A 208 18.81 0.81 2.99
C THR A 208 20.05 1.15 2.18
N GLU A 209 20.46 0.28 1.25
CA GLU A 209 21.64 0.50 0.43
C GLU A 209 21.50 1.68 -0.51
N TYR A 210 20.42 1.71 -1.30
CA TYR A 210 20.29 2.66 -2.40
C TYR A 210 19.92 4.07 -1.94
N SER A 211 19.32 4.26 -0.76
CA SER A 211 19.11 5.59 -0.21
C SER A 211 20.43 6.30 0.12
N VAL A 212 21.37 5.58 0.69
CA VAL A 212 22.72 6.10 0.98
C VAL A 212 23.55 6.16 -0.29
N LYS A 213 23.43 5.17 -1.18
CA LYS A 213 24.15 5.11 -2.45
C LYS A 213 23.86 6.31 -3.34
N ALA A 214 22.61 6.78 -3.39
CA ALA A 214 22.26 7.96 -4.16
C ALA A 214 23.05 9.21 -3.72
N LEU A 215 23.27 9.39 -2.41
CA LEU A 215 24.10 10.47 -1.89
C LEU A 215 25.58 10.30 -2.28
N THR A 216 26.14 9.11 -2.08
CA THR A 216 27.56 8.85 -2.37
C THR A 216 27.87 8.90 -3.87
N ASP A 217 26.97 8.42 -4.74
CA ASP A 217 27.10 8.54 -6.20
C ASP A 217 27.06 10.01 -6.68
N ALA A 218 26.35 10.88 -5.95
CA ALA A 218 26.34 12.32 -6.18
C ALA A 218 27.55 13.05 -5.59
N GLY A 219 28.48 12.33 -4.98
CA GLY A 219 29.71 12.86 -4.39
C GLY A 219 29.54 13.50 -3.01
N VAL A 220 28.43 13.21 -2.33
CA VAL A 220 28.20 13.63 -0.94
C VAL A 220 28.89 12.65 0.00
N GLU A 221 29.72 13.17 0.92
CA GLU A 221 30.27 12.36 2.00
C GLU A 221 29.18 12.07 3.02
N VAL A 222 29.13 10.85 3.53
CA VAL A 222 28.08 10.39 4.47
C VAL A 222 28.71 9.75 5.70
N GLU A 223 28.10 9.95 6.87
CA GLU A 223 28.45 9.29 8.12
C GLU A 223 27.23 8.60 8.72
N GLN A 224 27.30 7.27 8.83
CA GLN A 224 26.27 6.50 9.52
C GLN A 224 26.50 6.56 11.04
N LEU A 225 25.63 7.24 11.77
CA LEU A 225 25.67 7.32 13.23
C LEU A 225 25.08 6.06 13.88
N ASP A 226 23.98 5.55 13.33
CA ASP A 226 23.33 4.30 13.78
C ASP A 226 22.53 3.63 12.66
N LEU A 227 22.32 2.32 12.82
CA LEU A 227 21.42 1.52 12.02
C LEU A 227 20.69 0.54 12.94
N GLN A 228 19.38 0.63 13.03
CA GLN A 228 18.56 -0.22 13.87
C GLN A 228 17.39 -0.86 13.13
N ARG A 229 16.99 -2.06 13.59
CA ARG A 229 15.87 -2.81 13.05
C ARG A 229 14.55 -2.32 13.63
N GLY A 230 13.74 -1.68 12.79
CA GLY A 230 12.39 -1.17 13.12
C GLY A 230 11.24 -2.10 12.74
N ASP A 231 11.49 -3.19 11.99
CA ASP A 231 10.50 -4.22 11.62
C ASP A 231 9.21 -3.68 10.98
N TRP A 232 9.29 -2.59 10.22
CA TRP A 232 8.13 -1.95 9.59
C TRP A 232 7.11 -1.42 10.61
N ASP A 233 7.52 -1.21 11.88
CA ASP A 233 6.64 -0.87 12.99
C ASP A 233 6.80 0.61 13.40
N ARG A 234 5.67 1.31 13.53
CA ARG A 234 5.62 2.74 13.86
C ARG A 234 6.19 3.02 15.24
N ASN A 235 5.83 2.20 16.23
CA ASN A 235 6.27 2.42 17.61
C ASN A 235 7.77 2.17 17.75
N LYS A 236 8.30 1.16 17.05
CA LYS A 236 9.75 0.93 16.98
C LYS A 236 10.46 2.09 16.30
N GLY A 237 9.89 2.61 15.19
CA GLY A 237 10.42 3.81 14.53
C GLY A 237 10.51 4.99 15.47
N GLN A 238 9.48 5.23 16.28
CA GLN A 238 9.49 6.28 17.28
C GLN A 238 10.54 6.02 18.39
N GLU A 239 10.56 4.82 18.98
CA GLU A 239 11.48 4.46 20.06
C GLU A 239 12.94 4.58 19.62
N ILE A 240 13.28 4.06 18.45
CA ILE A 240 14.64 4.14 17.87
C ILE A 240 15.03 5.60 17.69
N CYS A 241 14.19 6.40 17.05
CA CYS A 241 14.48 7.81 16.82
C CYS A 241 14.65 8.60 18.12
N GLN A 242 13.79 8.37 19.13
CA GLN A 242 13.92 9.00 20.45
C GLN A 242 15.25 8.66 21.13
N ASN A 243 15.67 7.40 21.06
CA ASN A 243 16.92 6.94 21.65
C ASN A 243 18.13 7.57 20.93
N ASP A 244 18.08 7.62 19.60
CA ASP A 244 19.15 8.19 18.79
C ASP A 244 19.25 9.71 18.94
N LEU A 245 18.11 10.41 19.00
CA LEU A 245 18.09 11.85 19.32
C LEU A 245 18.67 12.14 20.71
N ALA A 246 18.38 11.30 21.71
CA ALA A 246 18.98 11.44 23.02
C ALA A 246 20.50 11.18 23.03
N LYS A 247 20.99 10.31 22.15
CA LYS A 247 22.40 9.90 22.05
C LYS A 247 23.24 10.84 21.19
N TYR A 248 22.72 11.24 20.05
CA TYR A 248 23.48 11.96 19.01
C TYR A 248 23.05 13.43 18.89
N GLY A 249 21.79 13.77 19.28
CA GLY A 249 21.29 15.15 19.26
C GLY A 249 21.41 15.80 17.87
N ASP A 250 21.99 16.99 17.88
CA ASP A 250 22.18 17.82 16.69
C ASP A 250 23.19 17.24 15.66
N GLN A 251 23.79 16.09 15.94
CA GLN A 251 24.62 15.40 14.94
C GLN A 251 23.79 14.68 13.88
N ILE A 252 22.49 14.38 14.17
CA ILE A 252 21.61 13.75 13.22
C ILE A 252 21.08 14.80 12.25
N GLU A 253 21.42 14.65 10.99
CA GLU A 253 20.96 15.54 9.91
C GLU A 253 19.88 14.89 9.07
N VAL A 254 19.95 13.55 8.89
CA VAL A 254 18.99 12.78 8.11
C VAL A 254 18.56 11.54 8.88
N VAL A 255 17.26 11.25 8.84
CA VAL A 255 16.68 10.01 9.33
C VAL A 255 16.11 9.25 8.15
N PHE A 256 16.78 8.17 7.74
CA PHE A 256 16.25 7.25 6.74
C PHE A 256 15.35 6.19 7.37
N CYS A 257 14.19 5.96 6.76
CA CYS A 257 13.27 4.89 7.15
C CYS A 257 12.88 4.06 5.93
N ASN A 258 12.86 2.73 6.05
CA ASN A 258 12.50 1.89 4.91
C ASN A 258 11.01 1.89 4.57
N ASN A 259 10.10 2.39 5.44
CA ASN A 259 8.68 2.56 5.15
C ASN A 259 8.09 3.79 5.86
N ASP A 260 6.85 4.12 5.46
CA ASP A 260 6.10 5.27 5.98
C ASP A 260 5.76 5.15 7.47
N ASP A 261 5.41 3.94 7.94
CA ASP A 261 5.05 3.75 9.35
C ASP A 261 6.23 4.06 10.29
N MET A 262 7.42 3.56 9.98
CA MET A 262 8.61 3.90 10.76
C MET A 262 8.96 5.39 10.65
N ALA A 263 8.79 6.01 9.48
CA ALA A 263 9.01 7.44 9.29
C ALA A 263 8.01 8.30 10.07
N ILE A 264 6.73 7.92 10.08
CA ILE A 264 5.70 8.58 10.89
C ILE A 264 6.02 8.42 12.38
N GLY A 265 6.51 7.25 12.79
CA GLY A 265 7.01 7.03 14.15
C GLY A 265 8.18 7.94 14.49
N ALA A 266 9.18 8.02 13.63
CA ALA A 266 10.34 8.89 13.81
C ALA A 266 9.96 10.38 13.90
N LEU A 267 8.96 10.84 13.14
CA LEU A 267 8.44 12.21 13.20
C LEU A 267 7.72 12.53 14.53
N GLN A 268 7.34 11.52 15.32
CA GLN A 268 6.71 11.69 16.62
C GLN A 268 7.73 11.72 17.77
N ALA A 269 8.99 11.45 17.47
CA ALA A 269 10.09 11.51 18.42
C ALA A 269 10.55 12.94 18.69
#